data_9c3ae72f0097276b0b4cc3b68c912642
#
_entry.id   9c3ae72f0097276b0b4cc3b68c912642
#
_cell.length_a   1.000
_cell.length_b   1.000
_cell.length_c   1.000
_cell.angle_alpha   90.00
_cell.angle_beta   90.00
_cell.angle_gamma   90.00
#
_symmetry.space_group_name_H-M   'P 1'
#
loop_
_entity.id
_entity.type
_entity.pdbx_description
1 polymer ?
#
loop_
_entity_poly.entity_id
_entity_poly.type
_entity_poly.pdbx_seq_one_letter_code
_entity_poly.pdbx_strand_id
1 'polypeptide(L)'
;MIDAPFRPFDSALDLDGSLAQLRESLVGADDGELFLERRRAEALVLDDGRIKTASYDASEGFGLRAVRGEVTGYAHGTDISESAIRRASETVRLAVGDGGGVLAPGPQGTNRKLYTDADPIAGQAFPVKVETLREIDAYARGLDSRVVQVTATIAASCQE
;
A
#
# COMPACT_ATOMS: atom_id res chain seq x y z
N MET A 1 4.18 -16.03 4.03
CA MET A 1 3.00 -15.86 4.89
C MET A 1 2.76 -14.36 5.02
N ILE A 2 1.85 -13.81 4.20
CA ILE A 2 1.59 -12.36 4.11
C ILE A 2 0.20 -12.03 4.71
N ASP A 3 -0.36 -12.96 5.49
CA ASP A 3 -1.70 -12.81 6.07
C ASP A 3 -1.72 -12.15 7.47
N ALA A 4 -0.55 -11.82 8.02
CA ALA A 4 -0.48 -11.09 9.28
C ALA A 4 -0.80 -9.61 9.05
N PRO A 5 -1.46 -8.91 10.00
CA PRO A 5 -1.66 -7.46 9.93
C PRO A 5 -0.33 -6.72 9.70
N PHE A 6 -0.37 -5.64 8.94
CA PHE A 6 0.80 -4.80 8.73
C PHE A 6 1.08 -3.97 9.99
N ARG A 7 2.09 -4.38 10.74
CA ARG A 7 2.48 -3.74 11.99
C ARG A 7 3.98 -3.56 12.06
N PRO A 8 4.54 -2.65 11.27
CA PRO A 8 5.98 -2.46 11.18
C PRO A 8 6.64 -2.09 12.52
N PHE A 9 5.91 -1.41 13.40
CA PHE A 9 6.40 -1.01 14.72
C PHE A 9 6.31 -2.10 15.81
N ASP A 10 5.69 -3.25 15.52
CA ASP A 10 5.67 -4.37 16.47
C ASP A 10 6.93 -5.24 16.38
N SER A 11 7.70 -5.18 15.27
CA SER A 11 8.82 -6.09 15.04
C SER A 11 9.98 -5.53 14.21
N ALA A 12 9.70 -4.74 13.17
CA ALA A 12 10.70 -4.28 12.21
C ALA A 12 11.34 -2.94 12.59
N LEU A 13 10.57 -2.08 13.25
CA LEU A 13 10.96 -0.71 13.61
C LEU A 13 10.65 -0.44 15.08
N ASP A 14 11.51 0.35 15.73
CA ASP A 14 11.15 1.03 16.96
C ASP A 14 10.45 2.36 16.65
N LEU A 15 9.28 2.60 17.24
CA LEU A 15 8.51 3.82 16.99
C LEU A 15 9.26 5.08 17.43
N ASP A 16 9.84 5.06 18.63
CA ASP A 16 10.54 6.23 19.19
C ASP A 16 11.82 6.51 18.41
N GLY A 17 12.57 5.47 18.01
CA GLY A 17 13.72 5.56 17.13
C GLY A 17 13.36 6.10 15.75
N SER A 18 12.28 5.62 15.16
CA SER A 18 11.78 6.11 13.87
C SER A 18 11.36 7.57 13.93
N LEU A 19 10.68 7.99 14.99
CA LEU A 19 10.30 9.40 15.21
C LEU A 19 11.53 10.30 15.44
N ALA A 20 12.54 9.83 16.18
CA ALA A 20 13.79 10.56 16.37
C ALA A 20 14.51 10.74 15.03
N GLN A 21 14.59 9.69 14.22
CA GLN A 21 15.21 9.72 12.90
C GLN A 21 14.46 10.61 11.91
N LEU A 22 13.12 10.59 11.94
CA LEU A 22 12.30 11.49 11.15
C LEU A 22 12.58 12.96 11.54
N ARG A 23 12.61 13.27 12.83
CA ARG A 23 12.93 14.63 13.32
C ARG A 23 14.32 15.08 12.87
N GLU A 24 15.31 14.18 12.93
CA GLU A 24 16.66 14.49 12.45
C GLU A 24 16.68 14.76 10.94
N SER A 25 15.94 13.98 10.16
CA SER A 25 15.81 14.16 8.69
C SER A 25 15.16 15.48 8.32
N LEU A 26 14.27 15.98 9.17
CA LEU A 26 13.47 17.18 8.95
C LEU A 26 14.09 18.44 9.58
N VAL A 27 15.30 18.35 10.11
CA VAL A 27 16.01 19.54 10.62
C VAL A 27 16.20 20.54 9.47
N GLY A 28 15.61 21.72 9.62
CA GLY A 28 15.63 22.77 8.60
C GLY A 28 14.60 22.64 7.49
N ALA A 29 13.75 21.63 7.53
CA ALA A 29 12.59 21.51 6.65
C ALA A 29 11.37 22.25 7.23
N ASP A 30 10.45 22.66 6.36
CA ASP A 30 9.17 23.28 6.72
C ASP A 30 8.09 22.23 6.95
N ASP A 31 8.20 21.07 6.27
CA ASP A 31 7.27 19.95 6.35
C ASP A 31 7.96 18.65 5.94
N GLY A 32 7.41 17.52 6.37
CA GLY A 32 7.85 16.21 5.92
C GLY A 32 7.10 15.07 6.58
N GLU A 33 7.30 13.89 6.01
CA GLU A 33 6.60 12.68 6.44
C GLU A 33 7.43 11.43 6.18
N LEU A 34 7.27 10.45 7.07
CA LEU A 34 7.63 9.05 6.83
C LEU A 34 6.34 8.27 6.60
N PHE A 35 6.19 7.71 5.43
CA PHE A 35 5.07 6.89 5.02
C PHE A 35 5.50 5.43 4.95
N LEU A 36 4.72 4.55 5.53
CA LEU A 36 4.92 3.10 5.48
C LEU A 36 3.69 2.47 4.85
N GLU A 37 3.88 1.58 3.90
CA GLU A 37 2.78 0.94 3.19
C GLU A 37 3.05 -0.53 2.96
N ARG A 38 1.99 -1.33 3.05
CA ARG A 38 1.89 -2.65 2.45
C ARG A 38 0.66 -2.69 1.56
N ARG A 39 0.86 -3.11 0.32
CA ARG A 39 -0.21 -3.30 -0.65
C ARG A 39 -0.28 -4.76 -1.09
N ARG A 40 -1.50 -5.28 -1.19
CA ARG A 40 -1.80 -6.58 -1.76
C ARG A 40 -2.89 -6.41 -2.82
N ALA A 41 -2.78 -7.14 -3.91
CA ALA A 41 -3.78 -7.15 -4.97
C ALA A 41 -3.96 -8.56 -5.51
N GLU A 42 -5.19 -8.91 -5.82
CA GLU A 42 -5.56 -10.17 -6.44
C GLU A 42 -6.47 -9.91 -7.64
N ALA A 43 -6.27 -10.65 -8.72
CA ALA A 43 -7.19 -10.62 -9.85
C ALA A 43 -7.34 -12.03 -10.45
N LEU A 44 -8.58 -12.41 -10.69
CA LEU A 44 -8.95 -13.62 -11.41
C LEU A 44 -9.78 -13.25 -12.63
N VAL A 45 -9.43 -13.81 -13.78
CA VAL A 45 -10.15 -13.61 -15.04
C VAL A 45 -10.62 -14.96 -15.53
N LEU A 46 -11.92 -15.12 -15.66
CA LEU A 46 -12.54 -16.21 -16.39
C LEU A 46 -12.87 -15.74 -17.80
N ASP A 47 -12.52 -16.50 -18.79
CA ASP A 47 -12.85 -16.24 -20.19
C ASP A 47 -13.34 -17.55 -20.81
N ASP A 48 -14.57 -17.50 -21.29
CA ASP A 48 -15.26 -18.63 -21.96
C ASP A 48 -15.21 -19.93 -21.14
N GLY A 49 -15.66 -19.87 -19.89
CA GLY A 49 -15.78 -21.00 -18.96
C GLY A 49 -14.46 -21.48 -18.34
N ARG A 50 -13.32 -20.81 -18.63
CA ARG A 50 -12.00 -21.21 -18.13
C ARG A 50 -11.32 -20.06 -17.41
N ILE A 51 -10.64 -20.36 -16.30
CA ILE A 51 -9.74 -19.38 -15.68
C ILE A 51 -8.55 -19.15 -16.62
N LYS A 52 -8.46 -17.95 -17.15
CA LYS A 52 -7.42 -17.51 -18.07
C LYS A 52 -6.23 -16.89 -17.35
N THR A 53 -6.50 -16.14 -16.30
CA THR A 53 -5.48 -15.47 -15.49
C THR A 53 -5.86 -15.56 -14.03
N ALA A 54 -4.87 -15.82 -13.20
CA ALA A 54 -4.93 -15.65 -11.76
C ALA A 54 -3.62 -14.98 -11.34
N SER A 55 -3.70 -13.81 -10.74
CA SER A 55 -2.55 -13.07 -10.23
C SER A 55 -2.74 -12.69 -8.77
N TYR A 56 -1.64 -12.68 -8.06
CA TYR A 56 -1.54 -12.16 -6.70
C TYR A 56 -0.24 -11.40 -6.59
N ASP A 57 -0.32 -10.14 -6.19
CA ASP A 57 0.82 -9.26 -5.99
C ASP A 57 0.83 -8.75 -4.55
N ALA A 58 2.01 -8.70 -3.95
CA ALA A 58 2.23 -8.12 -2.65
C ALA A 58 3.50 -7.29 -2.66
N SER A 59 3.42 -6.08 -2.15
CA SER A 59 4.56 -5.18 -2.00
C SER A 59 4.46 -4.43 -0.68
N GLU A 60 5.62 -4.15 -0.09
CA GLU A 60 5.73 -3.28 1.07
C GLU A 60 6.93 -2.35 0.93
N GLY A 61 6.91 -1.26 1.65
CA GLY A 61 7.98 -0.29 1.62
C GLY A 61 7.68 0.96 2.42
N PHE A 62 8.59 1.91 2.30
CA PHE A 62 8.46 3.22 2.91
C PHE A 62 8.82 4.33 1.93
N GLY A 63 8.29 5.52 2.18
CA GLY A 63 8.69 6.77 1.57
C GLY A 63 9.00 7.80 2.64
N LEU A 64 10.07 8.54 2.46
CA LEU A 64 10.46 9.68 3.29
C LEU A 64 10.50 10.93 2.43
N ARG A 65 9.76 11.94 2.83
CA ARG A 65 9.68 13.24 2.16
C ARG A 65 10.06 14.35 3.12
N ALA A 66 10.78 15.34 2.64
CA ALA A 66 10.97 16.63 3.31
C ALA A 66 10.78 17.77 2.32
N VAL A 67 10.23 18.87 2.77
CA VAL A 67 9.97 20.07 1.97
C VAL A 67 10.60 21.29 2.64
N ARG A 68 11.23 22.14 1.85
CA ARG A 68 11.74 23.45 2.28
C ARG A 68 11.51 24.48 1.19
N GLY A 69 10.61 25.42 1.45
CA GLY A 69 10.16 26.35 0.42
C GLY A 69 9.58 25.60 -0.78
N GLU A 70 10.21 25.76 -1.93
CA GLU A 70 9.83 25.08 -3.16
C GLU A 70 10.64 23.79 -3.43
N VAL A 71 11.59 23.45 -2.56
CA VAL A 71 12.44 22.26 -2.72
C VAL A 71 11.83 21.09 -2.00
N THR A 72 11.72 19.95 -2.70
CA THR A 72 11.29 18.68 -2.11
C THR A 72 12.39 17.64 -2.26
N GLY A 73 12.79 17.06 -1.13
CA GLY A 73 13.60 15.84 -1.09
C GLY A 73 12.70 14.62 -0.88
N TYR A 74 12.93 13.57 -1.63
CA TYR A 74 12.19 12.33 -1.53
C TYR A 74 13.11 11.12 -1.70
N ALA A 75 12.94 10.13 -0.82
CA ALA A 75 13.60 8.84 -0.92
C ALA A 75 12.62 7.73 -0.52
N HIS A 76 12.76 6.55 -1.12
CA HIS A 76 11.92 5.40 -0.82
C HIS A 76 12.71 4.10 -0.84
N GLY A 77 12.16 3.05 -0.27
CA GLY A 77 12.74 1.71 -0.27
C GLY A 77 11.70 0.64 0.03
N THR A 78 12.01 -0.59 -0.34
CA THR A 78 11.18 -1.77 -0.06
C THR A 78 11.61 -2.51 1.21
N ASP A 79 12.79 -2.20 1.74
CA ASP A 79 13.30 -2.75 2.99
C ASP A 79 12.86 -1.84 4.15
N ILE A 80 11.84 -2.27 4.90
CA ILE A 80 11.34 -1.56 6.09
C ILE A 80 12.26 -1.89 7.27
N SER A 81 13.39 -1.19 7.34
CA SER A 81 14.35 -1.30 8.44
C SER A 81 14.88 0.08 8.85
N GLU A 82 15.31 0.19 10.11
CA GLU A 82 15.92 1.43 10.62
C GLU A 82 17.11 1.87 9.76
N SER A 83 17.93 0.92 9.32
CA SER A 83 19.11 1.19 8.49
C SER A 83 18.74 1.74 7.11
N ALA A 84 17.66 1.25 6.51
CA ALA A 84 17.18 1.73 5.22
C ALA A 84 16.57 3.14 5.35
N ILE A 85 15.78 3.39 6.40
CA ILE A 85 15.21 4.71 6.70
C ILE A 85 16.34 5.72 6.97
N ARG A 86 17.40 5.33 7.67
CA ARG A 86 18.58 6.18 7.90
C ARG A 86 19.25 6.61 6.59
N ARG A 87 19.50 5.69 5.68
CA ARG A 87 20.07 6.01 4.36
C ARG A 87 19.16 6.95 3.57
N ALA A 88 17.84 6.73 3.62
CA ALA A 88 16.85 7.61 2.99
C ALA A 88 16.90 9.02 3.60
N SER A 89 17.02 9.12 4.93
CA SER A 89 17.16 10.38 5.67
C SER A 89 18.36 11.19 5.21
N GLU A 90 19.51 10.55 5.07
CA GLU A 90 20.73 11.21 4.56
C GLU A 90 20.52 11.75 3.14
N THR A 91 19.86 10.99 2.27
CA THR A 91 19.55 11.38 0.90
C THR A 91 18.61 12.59 0.87
N VAL A 92 17.54 12.57 1.68
CA VAL A 92 16.55 13.65 1.75
C VAL A 92 17.18 14.93 2.29
N ARG A 93 18.01 14.84 3.33
CA ARG A 93 18.75 16.00 3.89
C ARG A 93 19.66 16.65 2.86
N LEU A 94 20.38 15.86 2.08
CA LEU A 94 21.21 16.42 0.99
C LEU A 94 20.39 17.18 -0.05
N ALA A 95 19.18 16.71 -0.33
CA ALA A 95 18.30 17.36 -1.32
C ALA A 95 17.74 18.70 -0.81
N VAL A 96 17.30 18.78 0.45
CA VAL A 96 16.69 20.00 1.01
C VAL A 96 17.74 20.99 1.56
N GLY A 97 18.97 20.53 1.80
CA GLY A 97 20.10 21.34 2.29
C GLY A 97 19.96 21.78 3.75
N ASP A 98 21.02 22.41 4.26
CA ASP A 98 21.03 22.98 5.61
C ASP A 98 20.34 24.36 5.61
N GLY A 99 19.23 24.48 6.29
CA GLY A 99 18.48 25.73 6.43
C GLY A 99 17.57 25.72 7.66
N GLY A 100 17.17 26.89 8.13
CA GLY A 100 16.25 27.02 9.25
C GLY A 100 14.81 26.99 8.77
N GLY A 101 14.14 25.86 8.85
CA GLY A 101 12.69 25.75 8.74
C GLY A 101 12.06 25.55 10.12
N VAL A 102 10.80 25.87 10.28
CA VAL A 102 9.99 25.52 11.45
C VAL A 102 9.00 24.48 11.01
N LEU A 103 9.15 23.26 11.52
CA LEU A 103 8.24 22.17 11.23
C LEU A 103 6.84 22.54 11.73
N ALA A 104 5.87 22.55 10.84
CA ALA A 104 4.47 22.75 11.22
C ALA A 104 3.99 21.60 12.10
N PRO A 105 3.17 21.86 13.14
CA PRO A 105 2.55 20.79 13.90
C PRO A 105 1.67 19.94 12.95
N GLY A 106 1.74 18.63 13.10
CA GLY A 106 0.92 17.73 12.31
C GLY A 106 -0.58 18.05 12.43
N PRO A 107 -1.36 17.89 11.35
CA PRO A 107 -2.78 18.20 11.37
C PRO A 107 -3.51 17.31 12.39
N GLN A 108 -4.24 17.96 13.29
CA GLN A 108 -5.02 17.23 14.31
C GLN A 108 -6.39 16.83 13.77
N GLY A 109 -6.84 15.64 14.14
CA GLY A 109 -8.21 15.17 13.88
C GLY A 109 -8.50 14.78 12.42
N THR A 110 -7.48 14.59 11.58
CA THR A 110 -7.64 14.16 10.19
C THR A 110 -7.79 12.65 10.03
N ASN A 111 -7.33 11.87 11.02
CA ASN A 111 -7.43 10.40 10.96
C ASN A 111 -8.84 9.96 11.34
N ARG A 112 -9.74 9.94 10.37
CA ARG A 112 -11.07 9.38 10.50
C ARG A 112 -11.06 7.96 9.95
N LYS A 113 -11.61 7.00 10.69
CA LYS A 113 -11.88 5.65 10.16
C LYS A 113 -12.99 5.73 9.10
N LEU A 114 -12.61 6.02 7.87
CA LEU A 114 -13.53 6.12 6.73
C LEU A 114 -13.81 4.76 6.09
N TYR A 115 -12.94 3.78 6.35
CA TYR A 115 -13.00 2.44 5.77
C TYR A 115 -13.02 1.38 6.87
N THR A 116 -13.50 0.19 6.54
CA THR A 116 -13.46 -0.96 7.43
C THR A 116 -12.08 -1.63 7.39
N ASP A 117 -11.70 -2.31 8.47
CA ASP A 117 -10.46 -3.11 8.53
C ASP A 117 -10.64 -4.50 7.86
N ALA A 118 -11.72 -4.69 7.07
CA ALA A 118 -12.00 -5.95 6.39
C ALA A 118 -11.02 -6.14 5.22
N ASP A 119 -10.34 -7.28 5.21
CA ASP A 119 -9.47 -7.68 4.10
C ASP A 119 -10.31 -8.35 3.00
N PRO A 120 -10.52 -7.68 1.85
CA PRO A 120 -11.35 -8.23 0.77
C PRO A 120 -10.68 -9.41 0.06
N ILE A 121 -9.35 -9.56 0.20
CA ILE A 121 -8.60 -10.66 -0.43
C ILE A 121 -8.74 -11.93 0.40
N ALA A 122 -8.52 -11.83 1.72
CA ALA A 122 -8.62 -12.98 2.63
C ALA A 122 -10.07 -13.37 2.96
N GLY A 123 -11.05 -12.47 2.72
CA GLY A 123 -12.46 -12.68 3.07
C GLY A 123 -13.12 -13.88 2.39
N GLN A 124 -12.59 -14.33 1.24
CA GLN A 124 -13.08 -15.52 0.52
C GLN A 124 -11.92 -16.39 0.03
N ALA A 125 -12.06 -17.71 0.21
CA ALA A 125 -11.08 -18.65 -0.29
C ALA A 125 -11.06 -18.68 -1.84
N PHE A 126 -9.88 -18.88 -2.41
CA PHE A 126 -9.68 -18.93 -3.87
C PHE A 126 -10.68 -19.84 -4.63
N PRO A 127 -10.98 -21.08 -4.16
CA PRO A 127 -11.96 -21.94 -4.85
C PRO A 127 -13.36 -21.32 -4.91
N VAL A 128 -13.78 -20.57 -3.88
CA VAL A 128 -15.08 -19.88 -3.83
C VAL A 128 -15.14 -18.79 -4.90
N LYS A 129 -14.07 -18.00 -5.04
CA LYS A 129 -13.97 -16.96 -6.09
C LYS A 129 -14.05 -17.57 -7.50
N VAL A 130 -13.37 -18.69 -7.71
CA VAL A 130 -13.44 -19.43 -8.99
C VAL A 130 -14.85 -19.90 -9.28
N GLU A 131 -15.55 -20.46 -8.27
CA GLU A 131 -16.93 -20.94 -8.44
C GLU A 131 -17.89 -19.80 -8.73
N THR A 132 -17.76 -18.67 -8.03
CA THR A 132 -18.54 -17.45 -8.32
C THR A 132 -18.38 -17.01 -9.78
N LEU A 133 -17.16 -17.03 -10.33
CA LEU A 133 -16.94 -16.69 -11.75
C LEU A 133 -17.62 -17.68 -12.71
N ARG A 134 -17.63 -18.98 -12.36
CA ARG A 134 -18.32 -20.01 -13.15
C ARG A 134 -19.85 -19.86 -13.09
N GLU A 135 -20.38 -19.53 -11.93
CA GLU A 135 -21.80 -19.24 -11.75
C GLU A 135 -22.22 -18.01 -12.59
N ILE A 136 -21.41 -16.96 -12.64
CA ILE A 136 -21.64 -15.78 -13.48
C ILE A 136 -21.66 -16.17 -14.96
N ASP A 137 -20.68 -16.95 -15.43
CA ASP A 137 -20.63 -17.44 -16.81
C ASP A 137 -21.89 -18.26 -17.17
N ALA A 138 -22.23 -19.24 -16.31
CA ALA A 138 -23.40 -20.09 -16.51
C ALA A 138 -24.71 -19.27 -16.51
N TYR A 139 -24.85 -18.33 -15.58
CA TYR A 139 -26.00 -17.44 -15.51
C TYR A 139 -26.15 -16.60 -16.78
N ALA A 140 -25.06 -15.93 -17.21
CA ALA A 140 -25.08 -15.09 -18.41
C ALA A 140 -25.45 -15.87 -19.67
N ARG A 141 -24.93 -17.10 -19.85
CA ARG A 141 -25.29 -17.99 -20.96
C ARG A 141 -26.73 -18.48 -20.88
N GLY A 142 -27.27 -18.62 -19.66
CA GLY A 142 -28.66 -19.01 -19.45
C GLY A 142 -29.69 -17.95 -19.79
N LEU A 143 -29.28 -16.68 -19.85
CA LEU A 143 -30.19 -15.57 -20.15
C LEU A 143 -30.63 -15.51 -21.61
N ASP A 144 -29.74 -15.83 -22.54
CA ASP A 144 -30.03 -15.80 -23.97
C ASP A 144 -29.08 -16.72 -24.74
N SER A 145 -29.61 -17.56 -25.62
CA SER A 145 -28.81 -18.46 -26.46
C SER A 145 -27.85 -17.78 -27.43
N ARG A 146 -28.00 -16.47 -27.63
CA ARG A 146 -27.08 -15.64 -28.42
C ARG A 146 -25.82 -15.23 -27.67
N VAL A 147 -25.75 -15.48 -26.36
CA VAL A 147 -24.52 -15.27 -25.57
C VAL A 147 -23.54 -16.40 -25.90
N VAL A 148 -22.56 -16.10 -26.74
CA VAL A 148 -21.58 -17.09 -27.24
C VAL A 148 -20.24 -17.00 -26.49
N GLN A 149 -19.95 -15.89 -25.83
CA GLN A 149 -18.75 -15.70 -25.03
C GLN A 149 -19.07 -14.86 -23.79
N VAL A 150 -18.45 -15.22 -22.68
CA VAL A 150 -18.52 -14.48 -21.41
C VAL A 150 -17.10 -14.30 -20.86
N THR A 151 -16.79 -13.07 -20.51
CA THR A 151 -15.60 -12.75 -19.74
C THR A 151 -16.01 -12.13 -18.41
N ALA A 152 -15.54 -12.69 -17.31
CA ALA A 152 -15.83 -12.21 -15.96
C ALA A 152 -14.54 -12.03 -15.16
N THR A 153 -14.49 -11.01 -14.33
CA THR A 153 -13.29 -10.69 -13.52
C THR A 153 -13.69 -10.43 -12.07
N ILE A 154 -12.95 -11.03 -11.14
CA ILE A 154 -12.92 -10.62 -9.73
C ILE A 154 -11.56 -10.00 -9.46
N ALA A 155 -11.56 -8.78 -8.92
CA ALA A 155 -10.34 -8.10 -8.50
C ALA A 155 -10.55 -7.48 -7.11
N ALA A 156 -9.54 -7.55 -6.29
CA ALA A 156 -9.51 -6.97 -4.96
C ALA A 156 -8.14 -6.37 -4.66
N SER A 157 -8.10 -5.31 -3.86
CA SER A 157 -6.87 -4.74 -3.33
C SER A 157 -7.05 -4.34 -1.88
N CYS A 158 -5.98 -4.50 -1.11
CA CYS A 158 -5.88 -4.08 0.28
C CYS A 158 -4.61 -3.24 0.43
N GLN A 159 -4.74 -2.08 1.06
CA GLN A 159 -3.64 -1.16 1.33
C GLN A 159 -3.67 -0.81 2.81
N GLU A 160 -2.57 -1.03 3.47
CA GLU A 160 -2.37 -0.81 4.91
C GLU A 160 -1.23 0.15 5.15
#